data_aa66676cebb564bfe4bda25e20f8eb61
#
_entry.id   aa66676cebb564bfe4bda25e20f8eb61
#
_cell.length_a   1.000
_cell.length_b   1.000
_cell.length_c   1.000
_cell.angle_alpha   90.00
_cell.angle_beta   90.00
_cell.angle_gamma   90.00
#
_symmetry.space_group_name_H-M   'P 1'
#
loop_
_entity.id
_entity.type
_entity.pdbx_description
1 polymer ?
#
loop_
_entity_poly.entity_id
_entity_poly.type
_entity_poly.pdbx_seq_one_letter_code
_entity_poly.pdbx_strand_id
1 'polypeptide(L)'
;MGKIIGIDLGTTNSCVSVMEGGEAIIIPNVEGNRTTPSVVAFTKDGERLVGETAKRQAITNPDRTISSIKREMGSNYKIDIDGKDYTPQDISAMILQKLKSDAESYLGEKITEAVITVPAYFTDAQRQATKDAGKIAGLEVKRIINEPTAAALAYGMDKEHGQHKIMVYDLGGGTFDVSILEVGDGVFEVLATRGNTVSYTHLTLPTNSLV
;
A
#
# COMPACT_ATOMS: atom_id res chain seq x y z
N MET A 1 -23.28 0.17 12.15
CA MET A 1 -21.85 0.51 12.07
C MET A 1 -21.42 0.18 10.65
N GLY A 2 -20.85 1.11 9.90
CA GLY A 2 -20.31 0.83 8.57
C GLY A 2 -19.14 -0.15 8.66
N LYS A 3 -18.88 -0.88 7.56
CA LYS A 3 -17.72 -1.77 7.50
C LYS A 3 -16.43 -0.95 7.44
N ILE A 4 -15.40 -1.43 8.13
CA ILE A 4 -14.03 -0.87 8.06
C ILE A 4 -13.25 -1.75 7.09
N ILE A 5 -12.54 -1.14 6.15
CA ILE A 5 -11.66 -1.85 5.22
C ILE A 5 -10.21 -1.77 5.67
N GLY A 6 -9.46 -2.84 5.41
CA GLY A 6 -8.01 -2.86 5.53
C GLY A 6 -7.37 -2.58 4.17
N ILE A 7 -6.42 -1.67 4.13
CA ILE A 7 -5.71 -1.32 2.89
C ILE A 7 -4.21 -1.51 3.09
N ASP A 8 -3.61 -2.29 2.22
CA ASP A 8 -2.18 -2.27 1.98
C ASP A 8 -1.89 -1.34 0.80
N LEU A 9 -1.36 -0.15 1.11
CA LEU A 9 -0.98 0.85 0.11
C LEU A 9 0.49 0.61 -0.28
N GLY A 10 0.73 -0.38 -1.14
CA GLY A 10 2.07 -0.77 -1.55
C GLY A 10 2.71 0.17 -2.58
N THR A 11 4.04 0.12 -2.70
CA THR A 11 4.80 0.92 -3.67
C THR A 11 4.47 0.55 -5.11
N THR A 12 4.32 -0.73 -5.39
CA THR A 12 4.07 -1.27 -6.75
C THR A 12 2.63 -1.71 -6.93
N ASN A 13 2.08 -2.43 -5.94
CA ASN A 13 0.71 -2.92 -5.95
C ASN A 13 0.07 -2.64 -4.59
N SER A 14 -1.22 -2.36 -4.61
CA SER A 14 -2.05 -2.18 -3.42
C SER A 14 -3.15 -3.22 -3.38
N CYS A 15 -3.67 -3.51 -2.19
CA CYS A 15 -4.84 -4.37 -2.04
C CYS A 15 -5.78 -3.84 -0.95
N VAL A 16 -7.02 -4.28 -1.01
CA VAL A 16 -8.05 -3.94 -0.04
C VAL A 16 -8.72 -5.21 0.48
N SER A 17 -9.02 -5.21 1.77
CA SER A 17 -9.62 -6.33 2.46
C SER A 17 -10.76 -5.89 3.38
N VAL A 18 -11.60 -6.85 3.76
CA VAL A 18 -12.68 -6.67 4.72
C VAL A 18 -12.78 -7.90 5.61
N MET A 19 -13.31 -7.73 6.82
CA MET A 19 -13.69 -8.86 7.69
C MET A 19 -15.09 -9.32 7.36
N GLU A 20 -15.24 -10.57 6.95
CA GLU A 20 -16.53 -11.23 6.71
C GLU A 20 -16.57 -12.59 7.42
N GLY A 21 -17.60 -12.82 8.22
CA GLY A 21 -17.75 -14.09 8.94
C GLY A 21 -16.63 -14.41 9.94
N GLY A 22 -15.84 -13.39 10.35
CA GLY A 22 -14.68 -13.58 11.23
C GLY A 22 -13.36 -13.84 10.48
N GLU A 23 -13.39 -13.88 9.15
CA GLU A 23 -12.22 -14.07 8.31
C GLU A 23 -11.88 -12.81 7.50
N ALA A 24 -10.59 -12.58 7.25
CA ALA A 24 -10.13 -11.50 6.39
C ALA A 24 -10.22 -11.94 4.92
N ILE A 25 -10.98 -11.20 4.14
CA ILE A 25 -11.18 -11.46 2.70
C ILE A 25 -10.54 -10.35 1.90
N ILE A 26 -9.68 -10.70 0.94
CA ILE A 26 -9.16 -9.74 -0.03
C ILE A 26 -10.24 -9.50 -1.09
N ILE A 27 -10.64 -8.24 -1.24
CA ILE A 27 -11.63 -7.81 -2.21
C ILE A 27 -10.98 -7.75 -3.60
N PRO A 28 -11.53 -8.45 -4.61
CA PRO A 28 -11.06 -8.30 -5.97
C PRO A 28 -11.47 -6.93 -6.54
N ASN A 29 -10.61 -6.36 -7.38
CA ASN A 29 -10.94 -5.16 -8.12
C ASN A 29 -11.93 -5.48 -9.27
N VAL A 30 -12.39 -4.44 -9.98
CA VAL A 30 -13.35 -4.61 -11.10
C VAL A 30 -12.80 -5.45 -12.26
N GLU A 31 -11.47 -5.58 -12.37
CA GLU A 31 -10.79 -6.44 -13.33
C GLU A 31 -10.66 -7.90 -12.83
N GLY A 32 -11.15 -8.22 -11.63
CA GLY A 32 -11.10 -9.56 -11.02
C GLY A 32 -9.77 -9.89 -10.33
N ASN A 33 -8.83 -8.95 -10.24
CA ASN A 33 -7.54 -9.16 -9.59
C ASN A 33 -7.60 -8.82 -8.10
N ARG A 34 -6.85 -9.55 -7.28
CA ARG A 34 -6.74 -9.30 -5.83
C ARG A 34 -5.79 -8.16 -5.47
N THR A 35 -5.04 -7.67 -6.45
CA THR A 35 -4.14 -6.52 -6.29
C THR A 35 -4.40 -5.52 -7.40
N THR A 36 -4.20 -4.25 -7.09
CA THR A 36 -4.33 -3.13 -8.01
C THR A 36 -2.96 -2.45 -8.13
N PRO A 37 -2.41 -2.27 -9.34
CA PRO A 37 -1.16 -1.53 -9.53
C PRO A 37 -1.26 -0.12 -8.92
N SER A 38 -0.25 0.27 -8.14
CA SER A 38 -0.15 1.61 -7.54
C SER A 38 0.34 2.62 -8.58
N VAL A 39 -0.41 2.74 -9.66
CA VAL A 39 -0.10 3.57 -10.83
C VAL A 39 -1.28 4.49 -11.11
N VAL A 40 -0.98 5.77 -11.32
CA VAL A 40 -1.95 6.79 -11.73
C VAL A 40 -1.50 7.40 -13.04
N ALA A 41 -2.40 7.62 -13.97
CA ALA A 41 -2.10 8.29 -15.22
C ALA A 41 -3.18 9.29 -15.59
N PHE A 42 -2.79 10.27 -16.38
CA PHE A 42 -3.69 11.30 -16.93
C PHE A 42 -3.66 11.22 -18.45
N THR A 43 -4.82 11.09 -19.06
CA THR A 43 -4.95 11.13 -20.52
C THR A 43 -4.76 12.56 -21.04
N LYS A 44 -4.59 12.71 -22.36
CA LYS A 44 -4.51 14.04 -23.00
C LYS A 44 -5.78 14.87 -22.81
N ASP A 45 -6.91 14.19 -22.63
CA ASP A 45 -8.23 14.82 -22.42
C ASP A 45 -8.49 15.12 -20.94
N GLY A 46 -7.49 14.87 -20.07
CA GLY A 46 -7.59 15.17 -18.63
C GLY A 46 -8.30 14.07 -17.82
N GLU A 47 -8.64 12.92 -18.41
CA GLU A 47 -9.20 11.80 -17.68
C GLU A 47 -8.13 11.16 -16.78
N ARG A 48 -8.53 10.80 -15.56
CA ARG A 48 -7.67 10.11 -14.59
C ARG A 48 -7.89 8.60 -14.66
N LEU A 49 -6.82 7.88 -14.89
CA LEU A 49 -6.77 6.43 -14.88
C LEU A 49 -5.99 5.94 -13.64
N VAL A 50 -6.42 4.85 -13.02
CA VAL A 50 -5.75 4.26 -11.85
C VAL A 50 -5.70 2.74 -12.00
N GLY A 51 -4.61 2.14 -11.57
CA GLY A 51 -4.43 0.70 -11.56
C GLY A 51 -3.97 0.15 -12.91
N GLU A 52 -4.55 -0.95 -13.33
CA GLU A 52 -4.15 -1.69 -14.53
C GLU A 52 -4.26 -0.84 -15.81
N THR A 53 -5.31 -0.04 -15.94
CA THR A 53 -5.51 0.84 -17.09
C THR A 53 -4.43 1.91 -17.19
N ALA A 54 -4.03 2.48 -16.05
CA ALA A 54 -2.91 3.42 -15.99
C ALA A 54 -1.57 2.75 -16.32
N LYS A 55 -1.33 1.55 -15.80
CA LYS A 55 -0.11 0.79 -16.04
C LYS A 55 0.07 0.42 -17.51
N ARG A 56 -0.99 0.01 -18.19
CA ARG A 56 -0.95 -0.39 -19.61
C ARG A 56 -0.50 0.73 -20.54
N GLN A 57 -0.84 1.97 -20.25
CA GLN A 57 -0.43 3.11 -21.06
C GLN A 57 0.92 3.72 -20.69
N ALA A 58 1.60 3.23 -19.65
CA ALA A 58 2.83 3.81 -19.14
C ALA A 58 3.93 3.95 -20.22
N ILE A 59 4.00 3.01 -21.16
CA ILE A 59 4.99 3.04 -22.25
C ILE A 59 4.67 4.14 -23.27
N THR A 60 3.38 4.35 -23.56
CA THR A 60 2.92 5.31 -24.58
C THR A 60 2.66 6.70 -24.03
N ASN A 61 2.58 6.83 -22.71
CA ASN A 61 2.28 8.07 -22.00
C ASN A 61 3.12 8.19 -20.70
N PRO A 62 4.47 8.12 -20.79
CA PRO A 62 5.34 8.08 -19.62
C PRO A 62 5.28 9.37 -18.81
N ASP A 63 5.23 10.53 -19.46
CA ASP A 63 5.30 11.85 -18.81
C ASP A 63 4.05 12.15 -17.96
N ARG A 64 2.95 11.44 -18.19
CA ARG A 64 1.68 11.60 -17.48
C ARG A 64 1.29 10.35 -16.69
N THR A 65 2.23 9.43 -16.48
CA THR A 65 2.02 8.20 -15.72
C THR A 65 2.94 8.16 -14.51
N ILE A 66 2.33 8.14 -13.33
CA ILE A 66 3.01 8.20 -12.05
C ILE A 66 3.00 6.81 -11.42
N SER A 67 4.17 6.30 -11.10
CA SER A 67 4.36 5.05 -10.37
C SER A 67 5.26 5.26 -9.15
N SER A 68 5.23 4.32 -8.21
CA SER A 68 6.09 4.31 -7.02
C SER A 68 6.02 5.57 -6.13
N ILE A 69 4.91 6.29 -6.17
CA ILE A 69 4.73 7.56 -5.44
C ILE A 69 4.89 7.42 -3.91
N LYS A 70 4.69 6.21 -3.37
CA LYS A 70 4.88 5.93 -1.94
C LYS A 70 6.28 6.29 -1.43
N ARG A 71 7.29 6.25 -2.30
CA ARG A 71 8.68 6.62 -2.00
C ARG A 71 8.83 8.09 -1.63
N GLU A 72 7.96 8.93 -2.16
CA GLU A 72 7.96 10.38 -1.97
C GLU A 72 7.05 10.84 -0.83
N MET A 73 6.38 9.92 -0.13
CA MET A 73 5.48 10.27 0.98
C MET A 73 6.22 11.04 2.07
N GLY A 74 5.61 12.13 2.53
CA GLY A 74 6.17 13.00 3.56
C GLY A 74 7.25 13.96 3.06
N SER A 75 7.57 13.97 1.77
CA SER A 75 8.47 14.93 1.14
C SER A 75 7.71 16.12 0.53
N ASN A 76 8.46 17.13 0.08
CA ASN A 76 7.93 18.28 -0.66
C ASN A 76 7.88 18.03 -2.18
N TYR A 77 7.97 16.77 -2.60
CA TYR A 77 7.92 16.40 -4.00
C TYR A 77 6.59 16.81 -4.64
N LYS A 78 6.68 17.31 -5.87
CA LYS A 78 5.52 17.71 -6.65
C LYS A 78 5.67 17.21 -8.08
N ILE A 79 4.55 16.87 -8.67
CA ILE A 79 4.44 16.44 -10.06
C ILE A 79 3.55 17.44 -10.76
N ASP A 80 4.09 18.13 -11.76
CA ASP A 80 3.29 18.98 -12.64
C ASP A 80 2.65 18.13 -13.74
N ILE A 81 1.33 18.21 -13.85
CA ILE A 81 0.57 17.65 -14.96
C ILE A 81 -0.33 18.75 -15.50
N ASP A 82 -0.04 19.21 -16.70
CA ASP A 82 -0.79 20.26 -17.40
C ASP A 82 -0.90 21.57 -16.62
N GLY A 83 0.18 21.96 -15.92
CA GLY A 83 0.23 23.18 -15.11
C GLY A 83 -0.47 23.06 -13.75
N LYS A 84 -0.81 21.84 -13.34
CA LYS A 84 -1.33 21.53 -12.02
C LYS A 84 -0.38 20.68 -11.23
N ASP A 85 0.06 21.20 -10.07
CA ASP A 85 0.89 20.49 -9.12
C ASP A 85 0.09 19.43 -8.34
N TYR A 86 0.63 18.21 -8.30
CA TYR A 86 0.12 17.13 -7.45
C TYR A 86 1.17 16.72 -6.43
N THR A 87 0.75 16.59 -5.18
CA THR A 87 1.59 16.07 -4.10
C THR A 87 1.56 14.54 -4.06
N PRO A 88 2.52 13.88 -3.37
CA PRO A 88 2.45 12.44 -3.14
C PRO A 88 1.15 11.99 -2.48
N GLN A 89 0.60 12.82 -1.58
CA GLN A 89 -0.68 12.58 -0.92
C GLN A 89 -1.84 12.59 -1.93
N ASP A 90 -1.85 13.51 -2.88
CA ASP A 90 -2.90 13.60 -3.91
C ASP A 90 -2.90 12.35 -4.80
N ILE A 91 -1.73 11.94 -5.27
CA ILE A 91 -1.60 10.73 -6.11
C ILE A 91 -1.95 9.46 -5.32
N SER A 92 -1.49 9.35 -4.08
CA SER A 92 -1.84 8.23 -3.20
C SER A 92 -3.34 8.19 -2.90
N ALA A 93 -3.97 9.36 -2.72
CA ALA A 93 -5.41 9.46 -2.54
C ALA A 93 -6.21 8.94 -3.74
N MET A 94 -5.71 9.13 -4.96
CA MET A 94 -6.35 8.58 -6.17
C MET A 94 -6.34 7.06 -6.17
N ILE A 95 -5.25 6.44 -5.72
CA ILE A 95 -5.15 4.99 -5.55
C ILE A 95 -6.14 4.53 -4.47
N LEU A 96 -6.17 5.20 -3.32
CA LEU A 96 -7.10 4.90 -2.24
C LEU A 96 -8.57 5.05 -2.66
N GLN A 97 -8.90 6.05 -3.47
CA GLN A 97 -10.24 6.23 -4.04
C GLN A 97 -10.65 5.06 -4.93
N LYS A 98 -9.73 4.53 -5.76
CA LYS A 98 -9.97 3.35 -6.59
C LYS A 98 -10.25 2.14 -5.70
N LEU A 99 -9.41 1.86 -4.71
CA LEU A 99 -9.59 0.74 -3.78
C LEU A 99 -10.90 0.86 -3.00
N LYS A 100 -11.25 2.06 -2.55
CA LYS A 100 -12.53 2.36 -1.91
C LYS A 100 -13.71 2.05 -2.83
N SER A 101 -13.66 2.52 -4.07
CA SER A 101 -14.71 2.27 -5.06
C SER A 101 -14.89 0.79 -5.38
N ASP A 102 -13.79 0.05 -5.49
CA ASP A 102 -13.82 -1.40 -5.68
C ASP A 102 -14.46 -2.10 -4.47
N ALA A 103 -14.10 -1.68 -3.26
CA ALA A 103 -14.69 -2.20 -2.03
C ALA A 103 -16.20 -1.88 -1.92
N GLU A 104 -16.60 -0.64 -2.23
CA GLU A 104 -18.01 -0.24 -2.25
C GLU A 104 -18.83 -1.04 -3.28
N SER A 105 -18.24 -1.30 -4.45
CA SER A 105 -18.87 -2.11 -5.49
C SER A 105 -19.06 -3.57 -5.07
N TYR A 106 -18.05 -4.14 -4.40
CA TYR A 106 -18.09 -5.51 -3.88
C TYR A 106 -19.11 -5.67 -2.73
N LEU A 107 -19.11 -4.71 -1.80
CA LEU A 107 -19.90 -4.78 -0.57
C LEU A 107 -21.33 -4.28 -0.74
N GLY A 108 -21.63 -3.52 -1.79
CA GLY A 108 -22.94 -2.90 -2.04
C GLY A 108 -23.29 -1.78 -1.06
N GLU A 109 -22.30 -1.26 -0.32
CA GLU A 109 -22.51 -0.18 0.68
C GLU A 109 -21.37 0.84 0.64
N LYS A 110 -21.62 2.05 1.14
CA LYS A 110 -20.61 3.09 1.25
C LYS A 110 -19.60 2.79 2.34
N ILE A 111 -18.33 3.02 2.03
CA ILE A 111 -17.20 2.86 2.94
C ILE A 111 -16.65 4.23 3.32
N THR A 112 -16.56 4.47 4.61
CA THR A 112 -16.05 5.73 5.17
C THR A 112 -14.83 5.56 6.06
N GLU A 113 -14.51 4.33 6.49
CA GLU A 113 -13.47 4.05 7.47
C GLU A 113 -12.46 3.04 6.93
N ALA A 114 -11.19 3.25 7.24
CA ALA A 114 -10.11 2.34 6.84
C ALA A 114 -9.01 2.22 7.91
N VAL A 115 -8.33 1.07 7.87
CA VAL A 115 -7.02 0.85 8.47
C VAL A 115 -6.03 0.74 7.33
N ILE A 116 -4.89 1.46 7.39
CA ILE A 116 -3.90 1.48 6.31
C ILE A 116 -2.56 1.02 6.85
N THR A 117 -1.84 0.18 6.10
CA THR A 117 -0.49 -0.25 6.48
C THR A 117 0.58 0.68 5.93
N VAL A 118 1.69 0.77 6.66
CA VAL A 118 2.90 1.50 6.28
C VAL A 118 4.14 0.71 6.67
N PRO A 119 5.29 0.91 6.01
CA PRO A 119 6.55 0.35 6.44
C PRO A 119 6.89 0.73 7.89
N ALA A 120 7.52 -0.18 8.63
CA ALA A 120 7.85 0.07 10.03
C ALA A 120 8.84 1.25 10.23
N TYR A 121 9.69 1.51 9.23
CA TYR A 121 10.66 2.62 9.26
C TYR A 121 10.07 3.99 8.88
N PHE A 122 8.79 4.06 8.49
CA PHE A 122 8.17 5.34 8.15
C PHE A 122 8.23 6.29 9.33
N THR A 123 8.70 7.50 9.05
CA THR A 123 8.70 8.62 9.99
C THR A 123 7.28 9.11 10.29
N ASP A 124 7.12 9.91 11.35
CA ASP A 124 5.82 10.50 11.68
C ASP A 124 5.27 11.37 10.54
N ALA A 125 6.13 12.09 9.81
CA ALA A 125 5.73 12.87 8.64
C ALA A 125 5.15 11.99 7.53
N GLN A 126 5.77 10.83 7.24
CA GLN A 126 5.28 9.89 6.25
C GLN A 126 3.97 9.22 6.67
N ARG A 127 3.84 8.88 7.96
CA ARG A 127 2.59 8.34 8.54
C ARG A 127 1.46 9.36 8.46
N GLN A 128 1.75 10.63 8.78
CA GLN A 128 0.78 11.71 8.68
C GLN A 128 0.35 11.94 7.23
N ALA A 129 1.31 11.97 6.30
CA ALA A 129 1.02 12.08 4.86
C ALA A 129 0.12 10.94 4.34
N THR A 130 0.30 9.71 4.87
CA THR A 130 -0.57 8.57 4.55
C THR A 130 -2.00 8.79 5.10
N LYS A 131 -2.14 9.32 6.31
CA LYS A 131 -3.46 9.69 6.86
C LYS A 131 -4.13 10.79 6.03
N ASP A 132 -3.36 11.79 5.62
CA ASP A 132 -3.87 12.91 4.80
C ASP A 132 -4.34 12.41 3.43
N ALA A 133 -3.61 11.49 2.80
CA ALA A 133 -4.04 10.82 1.58
C ALA A 133 -5.38 10.07 1.77
N GLY A 134 -5.53 9.36 2.90
CA GLY A 134 -6.80 8.71 3.26
C GLY A 134 -7.94 9.72 3.38
N LYS A 135 -7.70 10.85 4.06
CA LYS A 135 -8.69 11.92 4.21
C LYS A 135 -9.09 12.54 2.87
N ILE A 136 -8.12 12.79 1.98
CA ILE A 136 -8.37 13.30 0.61
C ILE A 136 -9.21 12.28 -0.18
N ALA A 137 -8.98 10.97 0.04
CA ALA A 137 -9.78 9.91 -0.56
C ALA A 137 -11.20 9.77 0.01
N GLY A 138 -11.54 10.54 1.04
CA GLY A 138 -12.83 10.46 1.74
C GLY A 138 -12.93 9.25 2.66
N LEU A 139 -11.81 8.88 3.29
CA LEU A 139 -11.70 7.82 4.29
C LEU A 139 -11.26 8.42 5.63
N GLU A 140 -11.96 8.07 6.70
CA GLU A 140 -11.47 8.23 8.06
C GLU A 140 -10.47 7.12 8.36
N VAL A 141 -9.19 7.46 8.46
CA VAL A 141 -8.14 6.50 8.78
C VAL A 141 -8.12 6.24 10.28
N LYS A 142 -8.76 5.16 10.71
CA LYS A 142 -8.89 4.79 12.13
C LYS A 142 -7.55 4.43 12.74
N ARG A 143 -6.68 3.76 11.98
CA ARG A 143 -5.36 3.37 12.44
C ARG A 143 -4.38 3.22 11.28
N ILE A 144 -3.12 3.58 11.55
CA ILE A 144 -1.97 3.18 10.74
C ILE A 144 -1.29 2.02 11.46
N ILE A 145 -1.02 0.94 10.73
CA ILE A 145 -0.36 -0.28 11.25
C ILE A 145 0.94 -0.51 10.48
N ASN A 146 1.97 -1.00 11.15
CA ASN A 146 3.20 -1.39 10.48
C ASN A 146 2.97 -2.64 9.63
N GLU A 147 3.46 -2.65 8.38
CA GLU A 147 3.37 -3.79 7.45
C GLU A 147 3.85 -5.11 8.07
N PRO A 148 5.04 -5.17 8.75
CA PRO A 148 5.48 -6.41 9.36
C PRO A 148 4.58 -6.86 10.52
N THR A 149 3.95 -5.93 11.26
CA THR A 149 2.97 -6.27 12.29
C THR A 149 1.69 -6.84 11.67
N ALA A 150 1.21 -6.25 10.58
CA ALA A 150 0.04 -6.75 9.87
C ALA A 150 0.31 -8.16 9.27
N ALA A 151 1.50 -8.39 8.73
CA ALA A 151 1.91 -9.70 8.24
C ALA A 151 1.95 -10.76 9.34
N ALA A 152 2.53 -10.43 10.50
CA ALA A 152 2.58 -11.32 11.65
C ALA A 152 1.18 -11.66 12.19
N LEU A 153 0.28 -10.67 12.26
CA LEU A 153 -1.13 -10.87 12.61
C LEU A 153 -1.84 -11.79 11.62
N ALA A 154 -1.66 -11.57 10.32
CA ALA A 154 -2.27 -12.40 9.28
C ALA A 154 -1.76 -13.84 9.32
N TYR A 155 -0.53 -14.07 9.79
CA TYR A 155 0.05 -15.39 9.99
C TYR A 155 -0.46 -16.08 11.27
N GLY A 156 -1.19 -15.37 12.13
CA GLY A 156 -1.78 -15.92 13.36
C GLY A 156 -0.85 -15.91 14.56
N MET A 157 0.24 -15.13 14.54
CA MET A 157 1.20 -15.03 15.63
C MET A 157 0.60 -14.47 16.93
N ASP A 158 -0.53 -13.77 16.85
CA ASP A 158 -1.30 -13.28 18.00
C ASP A 158 -1.95 -14.40 18.83
N LYS A 159 -2.09 -15.59 18.23
CA LYS A 159 -2.71 -16.77 18.85
C LYS A 159 -1.70 -17.71 19.48
N GLU A 160 -0.42 -17.50 19.25
CA GLU A 160 0.65 -18.32 19.86
C GLU A 160 0.92 -17.89 21.30
N HIS A 161 1.11 -18.87 22.17
CA HIS A 161 1.42 -18.63 23.58
C HIS A 161 2.95 -18.48 23.78
N GLY A 162 3.31 -17.54 24.65
CA GLY A 162 4.72 -17.28 25.01
C GLY A 162 5.31 -16.10 24.23
N GLN A 163 6.58 -15.82 24.53
CA GLN A 163 7.33 -14.77 23.86
C GLN A 163 8.12 -15.37 22.70
N HIS A 164 7.94 -14.79 21.51
CA HIS A 164 8.60 -15.19 20.29
C HIS A 164 9.32 -14.01 19.65
N LYS A 165 10.54 -14.26 19.15
CA LYS A 165 11.20 -13.32 18.25
C LYS A 165 11.07 -13.84 16.83
N ILE A 166 10.47 -13.03 15.98
CA ILE A 166 10.24 -13.37 14.59
C ILE A 166 10.94 -12.37 13.67
N MET A 167 11.34 -12.82 12.51
CA MET A 167 11.84 -11.99 11.44
C MET A 167 10.79 -11.96 10.32
N VAL A 168 10.38 -10.77 9.97
CA VAL A 168 9.56 -10.54 8.77
C VAL A 168 10.48 -10.07 7.67
N TYR A 169 10.49 -10.84 6.58
CA TYR A 169 11.27 -10.57 5.38
C TYR A 169 10.29 -10.20 4.26
N ASP A 170 10.21 -8.92 3.95
CA ASP A 170 9.29 -8.37 2.95
C ASP A 170 10.07 -7.91 1.71
N LEU A 171 9.93 -8.68 0.63
CA LEU A 171 10.51 -8.36 -0.67
C LEU A 171 9.39 -7.90 -1.60
N GLY A 172 9.12 -6.62 -1.61
CA GLY A 172 8.12 -6.00 -2.46
C GLY A 172 8.62 -5.70 -3.88
N GLY A 173 7.75 -5.10 -4.69
CA GLY A 173 8.06 -4.72 -6.09
C GLY A 173 8.98 -3.52 -6.25
N GLY A 174 9.34 -2.83 -5.18
CA GLY A 174 10.17 -1.61 -5.22
C GLY A 174 10.89 -1.32 -3.93
N THR A 175 10.63 -2.11 -2.88
CA THR A 175 11.28 -2.02 -1.57
C THR A 175 11.63 -3.41 -1.09
N PHE A 176 12.65 -3.46 -0.26
CA PHE A 176 13.04 -4.62 0.51
C PHE A 176 13.11 -4.22 1.98
N ASP A 177 12.35 -4.89 2.81
CA ASP A 177 12.21 -4.56 4.22
C ASP A 177 12.44 -5.80 5.08
N VAL A 178 13.28 -5.69 6.09
CA VAL A 178 13.48 -6.70 7.12
C VAL A 178 13.15 -6.09 8.46
N SER A 179 12.30 -6.76 9.23
CA SER A 179 11.93 -6.34 10.58
C SER A 179 12.05 -7.49 11.55
N ILE A 180 12.60 -7.22 12.72
CA ILE A 180 12.61 -8.14 13.86
C ILE A 180 11.53 -7.67 14.83
N LEU A 181 10.60 -8.56 15.12
CA LEU A 181 9.53 -8.30 16.07
C LEU A 181 9.65 -9.23 17.26
N GLU A 182 9.31 -8.72 18.44
CA GLU A 182 8.97 -9.53 19.60
C GLU A 182 7.45 -9.60 19.71
N VAL A 183 6.95 -10.81 19.83
CA VAL A 183 5.51 -11.09 19.90
C VAL A 183 5.26 -11.85 21.21
N GLY A 184 4.36 -11.37 22.02
CA GLY A 184 3.99 -12.03 23.27
C GLY A 184 2.69 -11.46 23.83
N ASP A 185 1.80 -12.33 24.31
CA ASP A 185 0.53 -11.95 24.94
C ASP A 185 -0.33 -10.98 24.12
N GLY A 186 -0.31 -11.12 22.76
CA GLY A 186 -1.04 -10.25 21.83
C GLY A 186 -0.40 -8.88 21.59
N VAL A 187 0.80 -8.64 22.12
CA VAL A 187 1.59 -7.43 21.91
C VAL A 187 2.65 -7.68 20.84
N PHE A 188 2.78 -6.75 19.90
CA PHE A 188 3.78 -6.76 18.84
C PHE A 188 4.70 -5.56 19.00
N GLU A 189 5.97 -5.81 19.31
CA GLU A 189 7.00 -4.79 19.42
C GLU A 189 8.00 -4.93 18.27
N VAL A 190 8.25 -3.84 17.54
CA VAL A 190 9.28 -3.81 16.50
C VAL A 190 10.61 -3.48 17.15
N LEU A 191 11.47 -4.49 17.32
CA LEU A 191 12.79 -4.34 17.94
C LEU A 191 13.80 -3.68 17.00
N ALA A 192 13.74 -4.03 15.72
CA ALA A 192 14.60 -3.45 14.69
C ALA A 192 13.91 -3.52 13.33
N THR A 193 14.17 -2.53 12.51
CA THR A 193 13.74 -2.55 11.11
C THR A 193 14.82 -1.95 10.22
N ARG A 194 15.01 -2.53 9.05
CA ARG A 194 15.86 -2.00 7.99
C ARG A 194 15.13 -2.15 6.67
N GLY A 195 14.96 -1.04 5.97
CA GLY A 195 14.37 -1.02 4.65
C GLY A 195 15.26 -0.30 3.66
N ASN A 196 15.20 -0.70 2.40
CA ASN A 196 15.85 -0.01 1.32
C ASN A 196 14.95 0.02 0.09
N THR A 197 14.99 1.13 -0.61
CA THR A 197 14.41 1.26 -1.93
C THR A 197 15.34 0.55 -2.90
N VAL A 198 14.96 -0.65 -3.34
CA VAL A 198 15.75 -1.42 -4.31
C VAL A 198 15.08 -1.44 -5.65
N SER A 199 15.86 -1.14 -6.67
CA SER A 199 15.49 -1.52 -8.02
C SER A 199 15.81 -3.01 -8.19
N TYR A 200 14.86 -3.80 -8.67
CA TYR A 200 15.06 -5.23 -8.96
C TYR A 200 16.26 -5.54 -9.85
N THR A 201 16.72 -4.57 -10.63
CA THR A 201 17.92 -4.68 -11.45
C THR A 201 19.19 -4.98 -10.65
N HIS A 202 19.18 -4.75 -9.34
CA HIS A 202 20.32 -5.02 -8.46
C HIS A 202 20.17 -6.31 -7.63
N LEU A 203 18.98 -6.90 -7.60
CA LEU A 203 18.68 -8.14 -6.88
C LEU A 203 18.55 -9.37 -7.79
N THR A 204 18.53 -9.19 -9.09
CA THR A 204 18.76 -10.31 -10.00
C THR A 204 20.23 -10.71 -9.87
N LEU A 205 20.49 -11.75 -9.10
CA LEU A 205 21.71 -12.51 -9.24
C LEU A 205 21.93 -12.72 -10.74
N PRO A 206 23.14 -12.46 -11.27
CA PRO A 206 23.41 -12.78 -12.66
C PRO A 206 23.06 -14.26 -12.85
N THR A 207 22.10 -14.54 -13.70
CA THR A 207 21.58 -15.88 -14.03
C THR A 207 22.64 -16.77 -14.70
N ASN A 208 23.90 -16.37 -14.66
CA ASN A 208 25.05 -17.06 -15.26
C ASN A 208 25.97 -17.73 -14.26
N SER A 209 25.58 -17.92 -13.01
CA SER A 209 26.23 -18.92 -12.19
C SER A 209 25.62 -20.30 -12.50
N LEU A 210 25.84 -20.76 -13.70
CA LEU A 210 25.80 -22.19 -13.98
C LEU A 210 27.02 -22.81 -13.29
N VAL A 211 26.74 -23.59 -12.31
CA VAL A 211 27.57 -24.74 -11.98
C VAL A 211 27.01 -25.92 -12.71
#